data_1220483c95d3a7f11f1aba537e395a73
#
_entry.id   1220483c95d3a7f11f1aba537e395a73
#
_cell.length_a   1.000
_cell.length_b   1.000
_cell.length_c   1.000
_cell.angle_alpha   90.00
_cell.angle_beta   90.00
_cell.angle_gamma   90.00
#
_symmetry.space_group_name_H-M   'P 1'
#
loop_
_entity.id
_entity.type
_entity.pdbx_description
1 polymer ?
#
loop_
_entity_poly.entity_id
_entity_poly.type
_entity_poly.pdbx_seq_one_letter_code
_entity_poly.pdbx_strand_id
1 'polypeptide(L)'
;MPRDPLDPKKCARLLLALAAPERLKVIRFLADGPHNVTQIAKAVGITALNLSHHLNVLKHADLIRGKKQGRFVVYSLRPGVLEDALEAGVPKEALNLGCCRLEIPATGCDPSAKAEAG
;
A
#
# COMPACT_ATOMS: atom_id res chain seq x y z
N MET A 1 33.45 -0.82 -1.04
CA MET A 1 32.55 0.06 -1.79
C MET A 1 31.30 0.37 -1.01
N PRO A 2 31.00 1.63 -0.84
CA PRO A 2 29.76 1.94 -0.16
C PRO A 2 28.58 1.47 -0.99
N ARG A 3 27.60 0.93 -0.31
CA ARG A 3 26.40 0.45 -0.94
C ARG A 3 25.56 1.66 -1.37
N ASP A 4 25.05 1.61 -2.58
CA ASP A 4 24.14 2.63 -3.04
C ASP A 4 22.83 2.53 -2.26
N PRO A 5 22.49 3.53 -1.44
CA PRO A 5 21.25 3.45 -0.65
C PRO A 5 20.00 3.43 -1.52
N LEU A 6 20.07 3.90 -2.76
CA LEU A 6 18.92 3.88 -3.64
C LEU A 6 18.58 2.47 -4.12
N ASP A 7 19.59 1.67 -4.48
CA ASP A 7 19.38 0.36 -5.10
C ASP A 7 18.35 0.45 -6.22
N PRO A 8 18.71 1.02 -7.39
CA PRO A 8 17.74 1.36 -8.43
C PRO A 8 16.88 0.20 -8.91
N LYS A 9 17.46 -0.99 -9.01
CA LYS A 9 16.71 -2.15 -9.49
C LYS A 9 15.61 -2.55 -8.51
N LYS A 10 15.94 -2.60 -7.25
CA LYS A 10 14.98 -2.97 -6.21
C LYS A 10 13.92 -1.89 -6.06
N CYS A 11 14.34 -0.64 -6.06
CA CYS A 11 13.40 0.47 -5.91
C CYS A 11 12.42 0.54 -7.08
N ALA A 12 12.91 0.37 -8.30
CA ALA A 12 12.05 0.37 -9.48
C ALA A 12 11.02 -0.76 -9.40
N ARG A 13 11.43 -1.93 -8.92
CA ARG A 13 10.52 -3.06 -8.77
C ARG A 13 9.41 -2.76 -7.77
N LEU A 14 9.77 -2.14 -6.65
CA LEU A 14 8.79 -1.76 -5.64
C LEU A 14 7.82 -0.70 -6.17
N LEU A 15 8.35 0.29 -6.88
CA LEU A 15 7.51 1.33 -7.46
C LEU A 15 6.58 0.78 -8.53
N LEU A 16 7.05 -0.17 -9.34
CA LEU A 16 6.21 -0.83 -10.33
C LEU A 16 5.06 -1.58 -9.67
N ALA A 17 5.33 -2.22 -8.53
CA ALA A 17 4.28 -2.93 -7.81
C ALA A 17 3.20 -1.98 -7.31
N LEU A 18 3.52 -0.73 -7.09
CA LEU A 18 2.55 0.28 -6.66
C LEU A 18 1.89 1.01 -7.83
N ALA A 19 2.39 0.83 -9.05
CA ALA A 19 1.98 1.64 -10.19
C ALA A 19 0.68 1.16 -10.83
N ALA A 20 -0.37 1.09 -10.03
CA ALA A 20 -1.73 0.82 -10.50
C ALA A 20 -2.70 1.42 -9.49
N PRO A 21 -3.80 2.04 -9.97
CA PRO A 21 -4.75 2.66 -9.05
C PRO A 21 -5.30 1.68 -8.01
N GLU A 22 -5.62 0.46 -8.45
CA GLU A 22 -6.16 -0.56 -7.55
C GLU A 22 -5.15 -0.92 -6.46
N ARG A 23 -3.87 -1.05 -6.82
CA ARG A 23 -2.84 -1.40 -5.85
C ARG A 23 -2.61 -0.29 -4.83
N LEU A 24 -2.63 0.95 -5.28
CA LEU A 24 -2.53 2.09 -4.36
C LEU A 24 -3.72 2.12 -3.40
N LYS A 25 -4.92 1.83 -3.88
CA LYS A 25 -6.10 1.76 -3.04
C LYS A 25 -6.00 0.64 -2.00
N VAL A 26 -5.46 -0.51 -2.40
CA VAL A 26 -5.24 -1.63 -1.48
C VAL A 26 -4.29 -1.21 -0.36
N ILE A 27 -3.16 -0.61 -0.73
CA ILE A 27 -2.17 -0.18 0.26
C ILE A 27 -2.76 0.82 1.23
N ARG A 28 -3.51 1.80 0.72
CA ARG A 28 -4.13 2.80 1.59
C ARG A 28 -5.16 2.18 2.53
N PHE A 29 -5.93 1.21 2.03
CA PHE A 29 -6.91 0.53 2.87
C PHE A 29 -6.23 -0.30 3.96
N LEU A 30 -5.14 -0.99 3.63
CA LEU A 30 -4.40 -1.78 4.60
C LEU A 30 -3.61 -0.94 5.59
N ALA A 31 -3.40 0.34 5.29
CA ALA A 31 -2.80 1.25 6.25
C ALA A 31 -3.67 1.43 7.49
N ASP A 32 -4.98 1.25 7.35
CA ASP A 32 -5.90 1.32 8.48
C ASP A 32 -5.90 0.05 9.34
N GLY A 33 -5.30 -1.02 8.86
CA GLY A 33 -5.25 -2.28 9.59
C GLY A 33 -5.43 -3.48 8.68
N PRO A 34 -5.31 -4.69 9.23
CA PRO A 34 -5.48 -5.91 8.45
C PRO A 34 -6.92 -6.11 7.98
N HIS A 35 -7.07 -6.63 6.78
CA HIS A 35 -8.38 -6.93 6.20
C HIS A 35 -8.31 -8.19 5.36
N ASN A 36 -9.43 -8.88 5.23
CA ASN A 36 -9.52 -10.05 4.39
C ASN A 36 -9.85 -9.66 2.94
N VAL A 37 -9.80 -10.64 2.04
CA VAL A 37 -10.01 -10.41 0.61
C VAL A 37 -11.37 -9.79 0.33
N THR A 38 -12.41 -10.27 0.98
CA THR A 38 -13.77 -9.75 0.78
C THR A 38 -13.85 -8.27 1.14
N GLN A 39 -13.27 -7.90 2.26
CA GLN A 39 -13.26 -6.51 2.71
C GLN A 39 -12.48 -5.63 1.75
N ILE A 40 -11.32 -6.11 1.31
CA ILE A 40 -10.48 -5.34 0.38
C ILE A 40 -11.18 -5.17 -0.97
N ALA A 41 -11.77 -6.24 -1.51
CA ALA A 41 -12.46 -6.18 -2.79
C ALA A 41 -13.61 -5.16 -2.76
N LYS A 42 -14.35 -5.16 -1.67
CA LYS A 42 -15.45 -4.23 -1.49
C LYS A 42 -14.95 -2.78 -1.39
N ALA A 43 -13.88 -2.57 -0.64
CA ALA A 43 -13.33 -1.23 -0.46
C ALA A 43 -12.73 -0.67 -1.75
N VAL A 44 -12.07 -1.53 -2.53
CA VAL A 44 -11.43 -1.12 -3.77
C VAL A 44 -12.43 -1.06 -4.93
N GLY A 45 -13.51 -1.85 -4.85
CA GLY A 45 -14.54 -1.84 -5.88
C GLY A 45 -14.25 -2.73 -7.07
N ILE A 46 -13.54 -3.85 -6.85
CA ILE A 46 -13.23 -4.81 -7.92
C ILE A 46 -13.60 -6.22 -7.47
N THR A 47 -13.64 -7.14 -8.42
CA THR A 47 -13.95 -8.53 -8.10
C THR A 47 -12.81 -9.17 -7.33
N ALA A 48 -13.12 -10.21 -6.57
CA ALA A 48 -12.10 -10.95 -5.84
C ALA A 48 -11.06 -11.56 -6.79
N LEU A 49 -11.50 -11.98 -7.97
CA LEU A 49 -10.57 -12.55 -8.95
C LEU A 49 -9.54 -11.52 -9.43
N ASN A 50 -10.00 -10.33 -9.80
CA ASN A 50 -9.09 -9.27 -10.22
C ASN A 50 -8.20 -8.81 -9.06
N LEU A 51 -8.76 -8.76 -7.87
CA LEU A 51 -8.00 -8.40 -6.68
C LEU A 51 -6.87 -9.39 -6.42
N SER A 52 -7.10 -10.69 -6.64
CA SER A 52 -6.07 -11.70 -6.41
C SER A 52 -4.80 -11.42 -7.18
N HIS A 53 -4.94 -10.96 -8.43
CA HIS A 53 -3.76 -10.60 -9.22
C HIS A 53 -2.99 -9.45 -8.57
N HIS A 54 -3.71 -8.42 -8.15
CA HIS A 54 -3.06 -7.25 -7.53
C HIS A 54 -2.43 -7.61 -6.18
N LEU A 55 -3.09 -8.45 -5.40
CA LEU A 55 -2.53 -8.91 -4.13
C LEU A 55 -1.25 -9.72 -4.35
N ASN A 56 -1.22 -10.55 -5.40
CA ASN A 56 -0.03 -11.31 -5.72
C ASN A 56 1.14 -10.41 -6.11
N VAL A 57 0.88 -9.37 -6.90
CA VAL A 57 1.92 -8.42 -7.28
C VAL A 57 2.51 -7.75 -6.03
N LEU A 58 1.65 -7.27 -5.14
CA LEU A 58 2.10 -6.61 -3.91
C LEU A 58 2.83 -7.57 -2.98
N LYS A 59 2.36 -8.80 -2.91
CA LYS A 59 2.96 -9.82 -2.06
C LYS A 59 4.35 -10.21 -2.56
N HIS A 60 4.51 -10.37 -3.87
CA HIS A 60 5.82 -10.70 -4.45
C HIS A 60 6.82 -9.56 -4.29
N ALA A 61 6.33 -8.33 -4.21
CA ALA A 61 7.19 -7.18 -3.92
C ALA A 61 7.49 -7.02 -2.43
N ASP A 62 6.95 -7.91 -1.61
CA ASP A 62 7.12 -7.91 -0.15
C ASP A 62 6.58 -6.63 0.51
N LEU A 63 5.51 -6.10 -0.06
CA LEU A 63 4.84 -4.93 0.51
C LEU A 63 3.70 -5.32 1.44
N ILE A 64 3.10 -6.48 1.20
CA ILE A 64 2.02 -6.99 2.03
C ILE A 64 2.29 -8.44 2.38
N ARG A 65 1.62 -8.91 3.43
CA ARG A 65 1.67 -10.30 3.87
C ARG A 65 0.26 -10.83 4.09
N GLY A 66 0.07 -12.09 3.72
CA GLY A 66 -1.18 -12.78 4.00
C GLY A 66 -1.00 -13.75 5.14
N LYS A 67 -1.97 -13.79 6.03
CA LYS A 67 -1.97 -14.73 7.15
C LYS A 67 -3.34 -15.42 7.20
N LYS A 68 -3.31 -16.75 7.18
CA LYS A 68 -4.54 -17.51 7.25
C LYS A 68 -5.13 -17.44 8.65
N GLN A 69 -6.40 -17.05 8.74
CA GLN A 69 -7.15 -17.01 9.98
C GLN A 69 -8.49 -17.68 9.75
N GLY A 70 -8.61 -18.93 10.20
CA GLY A 70 -9.80 -19.72 9.97
C GLY A 70 -10.03 -19.94 8.47
N ARG A 71 -11.15 -19.50 7.95
CA ARG A 71 -11.51 -19.62 6.54
C ARG A 71 -10.93 -18.52 5.68
N PHE A 72 -10.45 -17.46 6.29
CA PHE A 72 -10.06 -16.25 5.56
C PHE A 72 -8.56 -16.10 5.56
N VAL A 73 -8.06 -15.45 4.52
CA VAL A 73 -6.69 -14.96 4.50
C VAL A 73 -6.77 -13.46 4.77
N VAL A 74 -6.10 -13.04 5.83
CA VAL A 74 -6.06 -11.64 6.22
C VAL A 74 -4.74 -11.05 5.74
N TYR A 75 -4.83 -9.96 5.00
CA TYR A 75 -3.66 -9.27 4.48
C TYR A 75 -3.35 -8.05 5.32
N SER A 76 -2.07 -7.76 5.45
CA SER A 76 -1.59 -6.59 6.17
C SER A 76 -0.33 -6.08 5.49
N LEU A 77 -0.01 -4.82 5.75
CA LEU A 77 1.25 -4.26 5.29
C LEU A 77 2.40 -4.95 6.01
N ARG A 78 3.50 -5.18 5.30
CA ARG A 78 4.69 -5.74 5.91
C ARG A 78 5.18 -4.79 7.00
N PRO A 79 5.61 -5.33 8.16
CA PRO A 79 6.14 -4.46 9.22
C PRO A 79 7.27 -3.57 8.70
N GLY A 80 7.21 -2.31 9.06
CA GLY A 80 8.19 -1.32 8.63
C GLY A 80 7.86 -0.61 7.33
N VAL A 81 6.85 -1.08 6.59
CA VAL A 81 6.43 -0.40 5.36
C VAL A 81 5.68 0.89 5.67
N LEU A 82 4.83 0.86 6.68
CA LEU A 82 4.07 2.04 7.06
C LEU A 82 4.82 2.80 8.16
N GLU A 83 4.97 4.08 7.97
CA GLU A 83 5.53 4.98 8.98
C GLU A 83 4.52 6.06 9.29
N ASP A 84 4.33 6.31 10.57
CA ASP A 84 3.57 7.45 11.04
C ASP A 84 4.52 8.58 11.34
N ALA A 85 4.26 9.73 10.77
CA ALA A 85 5.07 10.91 11.03
C ALA A 85 4.17 12.07 11.40
N LEU A 86 4.57 12.79 12.43
CA LEU A 86 3.92 14.03 12.81
C LEU A 86 4.75 15.18 12.29
N GLU A 87 4.15 15.95 11.41
CA GLU A 87 4.80 17.13 10.86
C GLU A 87 3.83 18.30 10.96
N ALA A 88 4.28 19.35 11.58
CA ALA A 88 3.44 20.52 11.81
C ALA A 88 2.13 20.19 12.52
N GLY A 89 2.16 19.19 13.39
CA GLY A 89 0.98 18.76 14.14
C GLY A 89 -0.05 17.96 13.37
N VAL A 90 0.25 17.63 12.12
CA VAL A 90 -0.66 16.83 11.28
C VAL A 90 -0.08 15.46 11.09
N PRO A 91 -0.82 14.40 11.44
CA PRO A 91 -0.35 13.04 11.19
C PRO A 91 -0.25 12.78 9.70
N LYS A 92 0.86 12.22 9.29
CA LYS A 92 1.08 11.80 7.90
C LYS A 92 1.47 10.34 7.88
N GLU A 93 0.93 9.62 6.92
CA GLU A 93 1.32 8.24 6.69
C GLU A 93 2.26 8.20 5.51
N ALA A 94 3.38 7.53 5.70
CA ALA A 94 4.36 7.39 4.65
C ALA A 94 4.73 5.92 4.48
N LEU A 95 4.91 5.51 3.24
CA LEU A 95 5.41 4.17 2.95
C LEU A 95 6.91 4.21 2.87
N ASN A 96 7.56 3.39 3.68
CA ASN A 96 8.99 3.23 3.66
C ASN A 96 9.35 2.01 2.82
N LEU A 97 9.86 2.24 1.64
CA LEU A 97 10.26 1.17 0.72
C LEU A 97 11.71 0.75 0.92
N GLY A 98 12.39 1.39 1.85
CA GLY A 98 13.80 1.13 2.10
C GLY A 98 14.73 1.98 1.24
N CYS A 99 14.36 2.18 0.00
CA CYS A 99 15.14 3.01 -0.93
C CYS A 99 14.54 4.41 -1.09
N CYS A 100 13.27 4.56 -0.77
CA CYS A 100 12.58 5.84 -0.85
C CYS A 100 11.36 5.79 0.06
N ARG A 101 10.71 6.93 0.20
CA ARG A 101 9.49 7.06 0.99
C ARG A 101 8.42 7.74 0.15
N LEU A 102 7.20 7.23 0.26
CA LEU A 102 6.04 7.80 -0.41
C LEU A 102 5.04 8.24 0.61
N GLU A 103 4.59 9.47 0.50
CA GLU A 103 3.54 9.98 1.36
C GLU A 103 2.19 9.71 0.69
N ILE A 104 1.34 8.99 1.40
CA ILE A 104 -0.01 8.70 0.93
C ILE A 104 -0.97 9.41 1.84
N PRO A 105 -1.84 10.29 1.30
CA PRO A 105 -2.79 11.00 2.14
C PRO A 105 -3.71 10.01 2.85
N ALA A 106 -3.95 10.27 4.12
CA ALA A 106 -4.92 9.51 4.87
C ALA A 106 -6.31 9.72 4.30
N THR A 107 -7.25 8.94 4.77
CA THR A 107 -8.64 9.09 4.37
C THR A 107 -9.13 10.51 4.63
N GLY A 108 -10.09 10.94 3.87
CA GLY A 108 -10.56 12.30 3.96
C GLY A 108 -9.81 13.17 2.98
N CYS A 109 -9.87 12.78 1.73
CA CYS A 109 -9.19 13.51 0.67
C CYS A 109 -9.46 15.00 0.74
N ASP A 110 -8.42 15.76 0.48
CA ASP A 110 -8.51 17.18 0.27
C ASP A 110 -9.59 17.48 -0.75
N PRO A 111 -10.51 18.39 -0.49
CA PRO A 111 -11.51 18.76 -1.47
C PRO A 111 -10.94 19.17 -2.81
N SER A 112 -9.77 19.80 -2.82
CA SER A 112 -9.13 20.16 -4.08
C SER A 112 -8.68 18.95 -4.86
N ALA A 113 -8.28 17.88 -4.19
CA ALA A 113 -7.91 16.64 -4.86
C ALA A 113 -9.12 16.00 -5.55
N LYS A 114 -10.29 16.13 -4.96
CA LYS A 114 -11.50 15.64 -5.59
C LYS A 114 -11.82 16.36 -6.89
N ALA A 115 -11.63 17.67 -6.89
CA ALA A 115 -11.86 18.45 -8.08
C ALA A 115 -10.93 18.02 -9.22
N GLU A 116 -9.73 17.67 -8.88
CA GLU A 116 -8.76 17.22 -9.88
C GLU A 116 -9.06 15.82 -10.38
N ALA A 117 -9.59 14.98 -9.52
CA ALA A 117 -9.90 13.62 -9.89
C ALA A 117 -11.10 13.53 -10.83
N GLY A 118 -11.86 14.58 -10.90
CA GLY A 118 -13.03 14.65 -11.77
C GLY A 118 -12.72 14.49 -13.23
#